data_7dfc43d8e7df39c31d7911693bfdaca2
#
_entry.id   7dfc43d8e7df39c31d7911693bfdaca2
#
_cell.length_a   1.000
_cell.length_b   1.000
_cell.length_c   1.000
_cell.angle_alpha   90.00
_cell.angle_beta   90.00
_cell.angle_gamma   90.00
#
_symmetry.space_group_name_H-M   'P 1'
#
loop_
_entity.id
_entity.type
_entity.pdbx_description
1 polymer ?
#
loop_
_entity_poly.entity_id
_entity_poly.type
_entity_poly.pdbx_seq_one_letter_code
_entity_poly.pdbx_strand_id
1 'polypeptide(L)'
;IACKKRQKDYYEAFKITNDPRNNGDITYFVLMFLDIFKEGLEDYLEELTDKVNQYIYYENKLLNLTLDDTSSLILKIIVDCTLFHLKSISIKELVDMTHLSKSTISHRINLLEKANYIIRIKESRQTYFSFNLDSL
;
A
#
# COMPACT_ATOMS: atom_id res chain seq x y z
N ILE A 1 8.44 2.88 11.32
CA ILE A 1 7.65 3.32 12.46
C ILE A 1 8.54 4.24 13.31
N ALA A 2 8.16 5.53 13.45
CA ALA A 2 8.98 6.63 13.99
C ALA A 2 9.55 6.34 15.39
N CYS A 3 8.75 5.82 16.32
CA CYS A 3 9.23 5.47 17.68
C CYS A 3 10.41 4.47 17.68
N LYS A 4 10.50 3.59 16.68
CA LYS A 4 11.62 2.64 16.57
C LYS A 4 12.90 3.33 16.10
N LYS A 5 12.79 4.34 15.22
CA LYS A 5 13.93 5.16 14.76
C LYS A 5 14.53 5.97 15.92
N ARG A 6 13.68 6.51 16.81
CA ARG A 6 14.07 7.37 17.95
C ARG A 6 13.89 6.71 19.32
N GLN A 7 14.13 5.41 19.40
CA GLN A 7 13.94 4.63 20.63
C GLN A 7 14.77 5.14 21.83
N LYS A 8 15.98 5.64 21.57
CA LYS A 8 16.85 6.20 22.64
C LYS A 8 16.24 7.45 23.24
N ASP A 9 15.77 8.39 22.40
CA ASP A 9 15.16 9.65 22.84
C ASP A 9 13.89 9.35 23.64
N TYR A 10 13.10 8.37 23.23
CA TYR A 10 11.91 7.92 23.92
C TYR A 10 12.24 7.44 25.35
N TYR A 11 13.24 6.57 25.51
CA TYR A 11 13.63 6.07 26.85
C TYR A 11 14.27 7.16 27.71
N GLU A 12 15.02 8.08 27.12
CA GLU A 12 15.60 9.20 27.84
C GLU A 12 14.51 10.14 28.39
N ALA A 13 13.54 10.50 27.55
CA ALA A 13 12.41 11.31 27.98
C ALA A 13 11.60 10.64 29.09
N PHE A 14 11.39 9.33 28.98
CA PHE A 14 10.72 8.56 30.01
C PHE A 14 11.49 8.56 31.33
N LYS A 15 12.82 8.44 31.28
CA LYS A 15 13.70 8.50 32.45
C LYS A 15 13.66 9.87 33.12
N ILE A 16 13.73 10.97 32.36
CA ILE A 16 13.63 12.35 32.87
C ILE A 16 12.29 12.58 33.54
N THR A 17 11.19 12.16 32.90
CA THR A 17 9.83 12.33 33.42
C THR A 17 9.62 11.59 34.74
N ASN A 18 10.21 10.41 34.90
CA ASN A 18 10.10 9.60 36.12
C ASN A 18 11.09 9.97 37.23
N ASP A 19 11.97 10.96 37.03
CA ASP A 19 12.87 11.44 38.07
C ASP A 19 12.04 12.14 39.18
N PRO A 20 12.17 11.75 40.47
CA PRO A 20 11.41 12.37 41.57
C PRO A 20 11.58 13.88 41.66
N ARG A 21 12.73 14.43 41.21
CA ARG A 21 13.01 15.87 41.18
C ARG A 21 12.17 16.63 40.14
N ASN A 22 11.59 15.91 39.19
CA ASN A 22 10.75 16.48 38.14
C ASN A 22 9.33 16.84 38.62
N ASN A 23 8.99 16.50 39.87
CA ASN A 23 7.68 16.80 40.48
C ASN A 23 6.46 16.36 39.67
N GLY A 24 6.61 15.30 38.85
CA GLY A 24 5.53 14.77 38.01
C GLY A 24 5.25 15.59 36.74
N ASP A 25 6.13 16.50 36.37
CA ASP A 25 5.99 17.22 35.10
C ASP A 25 6.25 16.28 33.89
N ILE A 26 5.23 16.06 33.06
CA ILE A 26 5.27 15.21 31.85
C ILE A 26 5.52 16.01 30.59
N THR A 27 5.69 17.32 30.67
CA THR A 27 5.77 18.21 29.49
C THR A 27 6.86 17.76 28.51
N TYR A 28 8.05 17.46 29.02
CA TYR A 28 9.17 17.03 28.20
C TYR A 28 8.85 15.74 27.40
N PHE A 29 8.24 14.75 28.07
CA PHE A 29 7.82 13.51 27.43
C PHE A 29 6.77 13.77 26.35
N VAL A 30 5.76 14.59 26.63
CA VAL A 30 4.69 14.92 25.68
C VAL A 30 5.25 15.62 24.45
N LEU A 31 6.11 16.62 24.63
CA LEU A 31 6.73 17.34 23.51
C LEU A 31 7.56 16.40 22.62
N MET A 32 8.41 15.58 23.23
CA MET A 32 9.22 14.59 22.50
C MET A 32 8.34 13.57 21.76
N PHE A 33 7.26 13.09 22.40
CA PHE A 33 6.32 12.16 21.75
C PHE A 33 5.60 12.79 20.56
N LEU A 34 5.18 14.06 20.70
CA LEU A 34 4.56 14.81 19.59
C LEU A 34 5.52 15.00 18.42
N ASP A 35 6.81 15.26 18.68
CA ASP A 35 7.83 15.35 17.64
C ASP A 35 8.00 14.03 16.88
N ILE A 36 8.10 12.93 17.60
CA ILE A 36 8.19 11.59 16.99
C ILE A 36 6.93 11.28 16.16
N PHE A 37 5.76 11.64 16.69
CA PHE A 37 4.50 11.44 16.00
C PHE A 37 4.40 12.28 14.72
N LYS A 38 4.83 13.55 14.79
CA LYS A 38 4.89 14.45 13.64
C LYS A 38 5.80 13.89 12.55
N GLU A 39 7.04 13.51 12.88
CA GLU A 39 7.97 12.88 11.94
C GLU A 39 7.35 11.64 11.27
N GLY A 40 6.65 10.81 12.05
CA GLY A 40 5.97 9.62 11.52
C GLY A 40 4.83 9.93 10.56
N LEU A 41 4.11 11.03 10.78
CA LEU A 41 3.07 11.50 9.86
C LEU A 41 3.67 12.09 8.58
N GLU A 42 4.77 12.83 8.69
CA GLU A 42 5.49 13.39 7.55
C GLU A 42 6.04 12.29 6.65
N ASP A 43 6.74 11.27 7.23
CA ASP A 43 7.21 10.08 6.51
C ASP A 43 6.04 9.37 5.76
N TYR A 44 4.91 9.22 6.43
CA TYR A 44 3.73 8.55 5.86
C TYR A 44 3.07 9.37 4.76
N LEU A 45 3.01 10.69 4.92
CA LEU A 45 2.46 11.59 3.91
C LEU A 45 3.29 11.58 2.63
N GLU A 46 4.62 11.56 2.77
CA GLU A 46 5.55 11.44 1.63
C GLU A 46 5.31 10.11 0.88
N GLU A 47 5.30 8.98 1.60
CA GLU A 47 5.03 7.66 1.01
C GLU A 47 3.67 7.61 0.30
N LEU A 48 2.62 8.18 0.91
CA LEU A 48 1.30 8.22 0.30
C LEU A 48 1.26 9.11 -0.94
N THR A 49 1.93 10.26 -0.89
CA THR A 49 2.02 11.17 -2.03
C THR A 49 2.70 10.50 -3.23
N ASP A 50 3.77 9.77 -3.00
CA ASP A 50 4.47 9.02 -4.06
C ASP A 50 3.58 7.95 -4.67
N LYS A 51 2.82 7.20 -3.85
CA LYS A 51 1.87 6.20 -4.33
C LYS A 51 0.74 6.82 -5.15
N VAL A 52 0.21 7.96 -4.73
CA VAL A 52 -0.83 8.70 -5.48
C VAL A 52 -0.28 9.18 -6.83
N ASN A 53 0.93 9.71 -6.87
CA ASN A 53 1.58 10.12 -8.11
C ASN A 53 1.79 8.95 -9.08
N GLN A 54 2.23 7.79 -8.56
CA GLN A 54 2.35 6.56 -9.35
C GLN A 54 0.98 6.11 -9.86
N TYR A 55 -0.06 6.14 -9.03
CA TYR A 55 -1.41 5.79 -9.43
C TYR A 55 -1.90 6.67 -10.59
N ILE A 56 -1.78 7.99 -10.47
CA ILE A 56 -2.17 8.94 -11.53
C ILE A 56 -1.39 8.64 -12.83
N TYR A 57 -0.11 8.35 -12.73
CA TYR A 57 0.72 7.98 -13.89
C TYR A 57 0.17 6.73 -14.59
N TYR A 58 -0.07 5.64 -13.84
CA TYR A 58 -0.59 4.40 -14.43
C TYR A 58 -2.04 4.54 -14.90
N GLU A 59 -2.90 5.27 -14.18
CA GLU A 59 -4.28 5.54 -14.63
C GLU A 59 -4.29 6.22 -16.01
N ASN A 60 -3.47 7.25 -16.21
CA ASN A 60 -3.32 7.91 -17.51
C ASN A 60 -2.80 6.96 -18.59
N LYS A 61 -1.90 6.06 -18.25
CA LYS A 61 -1.41 5.03 -19.20
C LYS A 61 -2.51 4.03 -19.56
N LEU A 62 -3.28 3.57 -18.58
CA LEU A 62 -4.38 2.62 -18.76
C LEU A 62 -5.49 3.18 -19.68
N LEU A 63 -5.79 4.48 -19.59
CA LEU A 63 -6.77 5.15 -20.47
C LEU A 63 -6.41 5.08 -21.96
N ASN A 64 -5.14 4.94 -22.29
CA ASN A 64 -4.65 4.84 -23.66
C ASN A 64 -4.58 3.39 -24.18
N LEU A 65 -4.91 2.38 -23.34
CA LEU A 65 -4.93 0.99 -23.74
C LEU A 65 -6.25 0.65 -24.43
N THR A 66 -6.17 -0.06 -25.54
CA THR A 66 -7.35 -0.61 -26.24
C THR A 66 -7.79 -1.93 -25.58
N LEU A 67 -8.38 -1.81 -24.39
CA LEU A 67 -8.95 -2.93 -23.64
C LEU A 67 -10.48 -2.85 -23.66
N ASP A 68 -11.13 -4.02 -23.55
CA ASP A 68 -12.57 -4.05 -23.26
C ASP A 68 -12.86 -3.62 -21.82
N ASP A 69 -14.09 -3.16 -21.57
CA ASP A 69 -14.50 -2.60 -20.27
C ASP A 69 -14.22 -3.55 -19.10
N THR A 70 -14.43 -4.85 -19.29
CA THR A 70 -14.20 -5.85 -18.23
C THR A 70 -12.71 -6.02 -17.93
N SER A 71 -11.87 -6.09 -18.96
CA SER A 71 -10.41 -6.17 -18.79
C SER A 71 -9.86 -4.89 -18.15
N SER A 72 -10.35 -3.74 -18.56
CA SER A 72 -9.99 -2.44 -18.01
C SER A 72 -10.34 -2.35 -16.52
N LEU A 73 -11.55 -2.74 -16.13
CA LEU A 73 -12.00 -2.78 -14.75
C LEU A 73 -11.11 -3.68 -13.89
N ILE A 74 -10.85 -4.92 -14.36
CA ILE A 74 -10.02 -5.88 -13.61
C ILE A 74 -8.59 -5.35 -13.47
N LEU A 75 -8.02 -4.80 -14.55
CA LEU A 75 -6.66 -4.26 -14.53
C LEU A 75 -6.55 -3.06 -13.57
N LYS A 76 -7.55 -2.16 -13.56
CA LYS A 76 -7.60 -1.03 -12.63
C LYS A 76 -7.61 -1.49 -11.17
N ILE A 77 -8.44 -2.47 -10.82
CA ILE A 77 -8.46 -3.05 -9.46
C ILE A 77 -7.10 -3.66 -9.09
N ILE A 78 -6.44 -4.36 -10.02
CA ILE A 78 -5.12 -4.95 -9.77
C ILE A 78 -4.07 -3.85 -9.56
N VAL A 79 -4.10 -2.74 -10.31
CA VAL A 79 -3.23 -1.59 -10.11
C VAL A 79 -3.44 -0.97 -8.73
N ASP A 80 -4.70 -0.73 -8.34
CA ASP A 80 -5.05 -0.20 -7.01
C ASP A 80 -4.50 -1.09 -5.90
N CYS A 81 -4.71 -2.40 -6.01
CA CYS A 81 -4.20 -3.35 -5.02
C CYS A 81 -2.67 -3.38 -4.98
N THR A 82 -2.01 -3.30 -6.13
CA THR A 82 -0.54 -3.31 -6.21
C THR A 82 0.09 -2.08 -5.56
N LEU A 83 -0.50 -0.89 -5.76
CA LEU A 83 0.06 0.36 -5.27
C LEU A 83 -0.30 0.67 -3.81
N PHE A 84 -1.54 0.40 -3.39
CA PHE A 84 -2.05 0.82 -2.08
C PHE A 84 -2.19 -0.31 -1.07
N HIS A 85 -2.33 -1.55 -1.52
CA HIS A 85 -2.44 -2.71 -0.65
C HIS A 85 -1.12 -3.47 -0.63
N LEU A 86 -0.69 -3.90 0.54
CA LEU A 86 0.56 -4.67 0.72
C LEU A 86 0.50 -6.08 0.14
N LYS A 87 -0.60 -6.47 -0.51
CA LYS A 87 -0.83 -7.82 -1.02
C LYS A 87 -1.37 -7.79 -2.44
N SER A 88 -0.84 -8.70 -3.25
CA SER A 88 -1.42 -9.05 -4.54
C SER A 88 -2.84 -9.61 -4.36
N ILE A 89 -3.70 -9.49 -5.38
CA ILE A 89 -5.11 -9.88 -5.32
C ILE A 89 -5.33 -11.29 -5.88
N SER A 90 -6.21 -12.06 -5.27
CA SER A 90 -6.64 -13.39 -5.73
C SER A 90 -7.88 -13.32 -6.65
N ILE A 91 -8.13 -14.41 -7.41
CA ILE A 91 -9.37 -14.52 -8.21
C ILE A 91 -10.62 -14.43 -7.33
N LYS A 92 -10.58 -14.97 -6.11
CA LYS A 92 -11.73 -14.93 -5.19
C LYS A 92 -12.07 -13.49 -4.83
N GLU A 93 -11.08 -12.69 -4.43
CA GLU A 93 -11.26 -11.27 -4.10
C GLU A 93 -11.76 -10.47 -5.31
N LEU A 94 -11.25 -10.75 -6.52
CA LEU A 94 -11.76 -10.13 -7.74
C LEU A 94 -13.22 -10.48 -8.02
N VAL A 95 -13.65 -11.73 -7.77
CA VAL A 95 -15.08 -12.13 -7.85
C VAL A 95 -15.92 -11.34 -6.86
N ASP A 96 -15.47 -11.25 -5.61
CA ASP A 96 -16.17 -10.56 -4.54
C ASP A 96 -16.31 -9.04 -4.84
N MET A 97 -15.28 -8.41 -5.42
CA MET A 97 -15.29 -6.99 -5.76
C MET A 97 -16.07 -6.64 -7.03
N THR A 98 -15.99 -7.50 -8.06
CA THR A 98 -16.59 -7.20 -9.38
C THR A 98 -17.96 -7.83 -9.58
N HIS A 99 -18.33 -8.81 -8.76
CA HIS A 99 -19.51 -9.66 -8.92
C HIS A 99 -19.57 -10.42 -10.26
N LEU A 100 -18.43 -10.54 -10.95
CA LEU A 100 -18.29 -11.30 -12.20
C LEU A 100 -18.06 -12.78 -11.91
N SER A 101 -18.37 -13.64 -12.90
CA SER A 101 -18.11 -15.07 -12.77
C SER A 101 -16.61 -15.36 -12.70
N LYS A 102 -16.24 -16.40 -11.94
CA LYS A 102 -14.84 -16.89 -11.87
C LYS A 102 -14.27 -17.21 -13.24
N SER A 103 -15.08 -17.76 -14.14
CA SER A 103 -14.64 -18.10 -15.51
C SER A 103 -14.31 -16.84 -16.33
N THR A 104 -15.15 -15.81 -16.22
CA THR A 104 -14.92 -14.51 -16.88
C THR A 104 -13.62 -13.90 -16.38
N ILE A 105 -13.43 -13.80 -15.05
CA ILE A 105 -12.21 -13.23 -14.47
C ILE A 105 -10.98 -14.03 -14.88
N SER A 106 -11.01 -15.36 -14.78
CA SER A 106 -9.89 -16.21 -15.19
C SER A 106 -9.51 -16.03 -16.64
N HIS A 107 -10.51 -15.90 -17.54
CA HIS A 107 -10.26 -15.63 -18.95
C HIS A 107 -9.56 -14.28 -19.15
N ARG A 108 -10.07 -13.20 -18.51
CA ARG A 108 -9.49 -11.85 -18.64
C ARG A 108 -8.10 -11.75 -18.04
N ILE A 109 -7.87 -12.37 -16.88
CA ILE A 109 -6.54 -12.46 -16.27
C ILE A 109 -5.54 -13.13 -17.22
N ASN A 110 -5.91 -14.24 -17.86
CA ASN A 110 -5.02 -14.90 -18.80
C ASN A 110 -4.69 -14.03 -20.03
N LEU A 111 -5.62 -13.19 -20.50
CA LEU A 111 -5.36 -12.22 -21.57
C LEU A 111 -4.40 -11.12 -21.11
N LEU A 112 -4.63 -10.55 -19.94
CA LEU A 112 -3.79 -9.50 -19.35
C LEU A 112 -2.37 -10.01 -19.01
N GLU A 113 -2.25 -11.26 -18.57
CA GLU A 113 -0.97 -11.93 -18.32
C GLU A 113 -0.19 -12.16 -19.63
N LYS A 114 -0.86 -12.62 -20.72
CA LYS A 114 -0.25 -12.76 -22.05
C LYS A 114 0.19 -11.42 -22.64
N ALA A 115 -0.53 -10.35 -22.35
CA ALA A 115 -0.17 -8.99 -22.72
C ALA A 115 0.92 -8.38 -21.84
N ASN A 116 1.43 -9.12 -20.85
CA ASN A 116 2.46 -8.72 -19.90
C ASN A 116 2.06 -7.56 -18.95
N TYR A 117 0.76 -7.27 -18.80
CA TYR A 117 0.29 -6.24 -17.87
C TYR A 117 0.25 -6.71 -16.43
N ILE A 118 0.13 -7.99 -16.18
CA ILE A 118 0.08 -8.57 -14.84
C ILE A 118 1.05 -9.73 -14.69
N ILE A 119 1.51 -9.93 -13.46
CA ILE A 119 2.34 -11.05 -13.05
C ILE A 119 1.58 -11.96 -12.09
N ARG A 120 1.81 -13.25 -12.22
CA ARG A 120 1.22 -14.29 -11.37
C ARG A 120 2.21 -14.68 -10.27
N ILE A 121 1.74 -14.57 -9.03
CA ILE A 121 2.51 -14.89 -7.83
C ILE A 121 1.87 -16.12 -7.17
N LYS A 122 2.66 -17.18 -6.93
CA LYS A 122 2.21 -18.37 -6.20
C LYS A 122 2.72 -18.31 -4.78
N GLU A 123 1.82 -18.30 -3.83
CA GLU A 123 2.13 -18.37 -2.41
C GLU A 123 1.44 -19.61 -1.80
N SER A 124 2.23 -20.61 -1.42
CA SER A 124 1.74 -21.89 -0.89
C SER A 124 0.72 -22.55 -1.84
N ARG A 125 -0.56 -22.59 -1.48
CA ARG A 125 -1.65 -23.19 -2.27
C ARG A 125 -2.51 -22.17 -3.02
N GLN A 126 -2.20 -20.89 -2.89
CA GLN A 126 -2.99 -19.81 -3.49
C GLN A 126 -2.22 -19.10 -4.59
N THR A 127 -2.95 -18.57 -5.54
CA THR A 127 -2.41 -17.80 -6.65
C THR A 127 -2.93 -16.37 -6.54
N TYR A 128 -2.01 -15.41 -6.62
CA TYR A 128 -2.28 -13.98 -6.58
C TYR A 128 -1.80 -13.31 -7.86
N PHE A 129 -2.32 -12.14 -8.11
CA PHE A 129 -1.98 -11.33 -9.28
C PHE A 129 -1.59 -9.93 -8.84
N SER A 130 -0.55 -9.41 -9.47
CA SER A 130 -0.03 -8.07 -9.26
C SER A 130 0.18 -7.39 -10.59
N PHE A 131 0.09 -6.08 -10.62
CA PHE A 131 0.39 -5.30 -11.81
C PHE A 131 1.90 -5.36 -12.11
N ASN A 132 2.24 -5.48 -13.38
CA ASN A 132 3.64 -5.43 -13.83
C ASN A 132 4.03 -3.97 -14.05
N LEU A 133 4.70 -3.37 -13.08
CA LEU A 133 5.10 -1.95 -13.10
C LEU A 133 6.02 -1.59 -14.28
N ASP A 134 6.71 -2.58 -14.84
CA ASP A 134 7.62 -2.40 -15.98
C ASP A 134 6.90 -2.52 -17.33
N SER A 135 5.58 -2.73 -17.34
CA SER A 135 4.83 -3.03 -18.58
C SER A 135 4.36 -1.79 -19.34
N LEU A 136 4.39 -0.59 -18.74
CA LEU A 136 3.83 0.64 -19.33
C LEU A 136 4.78 1.84 -19.29
#